data_2eae132af335430d0f7968b7eb9008ca
#
_entry.id   2eae132af335430d0f7968b7eb9008ca
#
_cell.length_a   1.000
_cell.length_b   1.000
_cell.length_c   1.000
_cell.angle_alpha   90.00
_cell.angle_beta   90.00
_cell.angle_gamma   90.00
#
_symmetry.space_group_name_H-M   'P 1'
#
loop_
_entity.id
_entity.type
_entity.pdbx_description
1 polymer ?
#
loop_
_entity_poly.entity_id
_entity_poly.type
_entity_poly.pdbx_seq_one_letter_code
_entity_poly.pdbx_strand_id
1 'polypeptide(L)'
;MPAAHRLTVDVRNAAQVKQMIADCVKLTSRIDVLFNNAGTGFNKRLENSADGDFEQHVAVHLFAMVNAMRAAIPHMRAQNYGRIVNTISRNAEYDAIGTSAYSAAKAGMWAASRVAAAELKDTNILVNMLIPGPTRTAIWGKDMPEFQGPEATYPTAKMLASLADNGPSGKVYWNETEYPLFREGN
;
A
#
# COMPACT_ATOMS: atom_id res chain seq x y z
N MET A 1 -10.55 -10.86 -21.42
CA MET A 1 -9.62 -10.58 -20.30
C MET A 1 -9.05 -11.90 -19.85
N PRO A 2 -7.75 -12.00 -19.49
CA PRO A 2 -7.23 -13.20 -18.86
C PRO A 2 -8.00 -13.48 -17.56
N ALA A 3 -8.13 -14.76 -17.20
CA ALA A 3 -8.84 -15.17 -16.01
C ALA A 3 -8.11 -14.63 -14.75
N ALA A 4 -8.87 -14.07 -13.81
CA ALA A 4 -8.31 -13.67 -12.53
C ALA A 4 -8.03 -14.93 -11.67
N HIS A 5 -6.80 -15.04 -11.17
CA HIS A 5 -6.44 -16.08 -10.20
C HIS A 5 -6.64 -15.56 -8.78
N ARG A 6 -7.27 -16.36 -7.93
CA ARG A 6 -7.53 -16.02 -6.53
C ARG A 6 -6.70 -16.93 -5.63
N LEU A 7 -6.00 -16.31 -4.69
CA LEU A 7 -5.25 -16.99 -3.64
C LEU A 7 -5.70 -16.47 -2.28
N THR A 8 -5.83 -17.36 -1.31
CA THR A 8 -6.05 -16.98 0.09
C THR A 8 -4.71 -16.93 0.79
N VAL A 9 -4.33 -15.75 1.28
CA VAL A 9 -3.02 -15.48 1.88
C VAL A 9 -3.21 -14.68 3.16
N ASP A 10 -2.61 -15.13 4.25
CA ASP A 10 -2.43 -14.26 5.42
C ASP A 10 -1.21 -13.36 5.16
N VAL A 11 -1.47 -12.07 4.91
CA VAL A 11 -0.41 -11.10 4.59
C VAL A 11 0.58 -10.85 5.73
N ARG A 12 0.25 -11.25 6.97
CA ARG A 12 1.15 -11.21 8.12
C ARG A 12 2.24 -12.30 8.04
N ASN A 13 1.96 -13.35 7.28
CA ASN A 13 2.91 -14.47 7.10
C ASN A 13 3.83 -14.20 5.89
N ALA A 14 5.08 -13.84 6.17
CA ALA A 14 6.06 -13.49 5.15
C ALA A 14 6.32 -14.63 4.14
N ALA A 15 6.24 -15.90 4.58
CA ALA A 15 6.43 -17.06 3.69
C ALA A 15 5.26 -17.20 2.71
N GLN A 16 4.02 -17.00 3.17
CA GLN A 16 2.84 -17.00 2.30
C GLN A 16 2.87 -15.85 1.29
N VAL A 17 3.27 -14.64 1.71
CA VAL A 17 3.44 -13.49 0.81
C VAL A 17 4.50 -13.78 -0.25
N LYS A 18 5.65 -14.32 0.14
CA LYS A 18 6.71 -14.73 -0.80
C LYS A 18 6.20 -15.78 -1.80
N GLN A 19 5.46 -16.77 -1.32
CA GLN A 19 4.90 -17.82 -2.18
C GLN A 19 3.88 -17.23 -3.16
N MET A 20 3.00 -16.34 -2.73
CA MET A 20 2.03 -15.64 -3.59
C MET A 20 2.72 -14.92 -4.76
N ILE A 21 3.82 -14.21 -4.49
CA ILE A 21 4.60 -13.54 -5.56
C ILE A 21 5.22 -14.58 -6.49
N ALA A 22 5.79 -15.66 -5.97
CA ALA A 22 6.37 -16.73 -6.78
C ALA A 22 5.31 -17.42 -7.66
N ASP A 23 4.13 -17.67 -7.14
CA ASP A 23 3.01 -18.24 -7.89
C ASP A 23 2.53 -17.29 -9.01
N CYS A 24 2.46 -15.99 -8.75
CA CYS A 24 2.17 -14.99 -9.76
C CYS A 24 3.18 -15.06 -10.91
N VAL A 25 4.48 -15.03 -10.60
CA VAL A 25 5.55 -15.11 -11.60
C VAL A 25 5.51 -16.45 -12.35
N LYS A 26 5.23 -17.56 -11.69
CA LYS A 26 5.07 -18.87 -12.31
C LYS A 26 3.92 -18.89 -13.32
N LEU A 27 2.80 -18.23 -13.02
CA LEU A 27 1.62 -18.20 -13.88
C LEU A 27 1.76 -17.26 -15.09
N THR A 28 2.43 -16.13 -14.89
CA THR A 28 2.44 -15.03 -15.88
C THR A 28 3.83 -14.78 -16.48
N SER A 29 4.88 -15.45 -15.98
CA SER A 29 6.29 -15.25 -16.31
C SER A 29 6.84 -13.88 -15.92
N ARG A 30 6.03 -13.00 -15.31
CA ARG A 30 6.40 -11.63 -14.93
C ARG A 30 5.51 -11.08 -13.82
N ILE A 31 5.92 -10.01 -13.20
CA ILE A 31 5.11 -9.20 -12.28
C ILE A 31 5.29 -7.71 -12.59
N ASP A 32 4.31 -7.11 -13.24
CA ASP A 32 4.39 -5.74 -13.71
C ASP A 32 3.95 -4.73 -12.67
N VAL A 33 2.90 -5.07 -11.94
CA VAL A 33 2.28 -4.18 -10.96
C VAL A 33 2.08 -4.92 -9.64
N LEU A 34 2.46 -4.28 -8.54
CA LEU A 34 2.18 -4.73 -7.18
C LEU A 34 1.34 -3.68 -6.46
N PHE A 35 0.10 -4.04 -6.10
CA PHE A 35 -0.72 -3.25 -5.19
C PHE A 35 -0.65 -3.79 -3.78
N ASN A 36 -0.05 -3.04 -2.86
CA ASN A 36 -0.10 -3.31 -1.42
C ASN A 36 -1.32 -2.59 -0.82
N ASN A 37 -2.47 -3.26 -0.86
CA ASN A 37 -3.75 -2.68 -0.46
C ASN A 37 -4.39 -3.39 0.74
N ALA A 38 -3.93 -4.57 1.13
CA ALA A 38 -4.45 -5.29 2.29
C ALA A 38 -4.37 -4.40 3.55
N GLY A 39 -5.43 -4.43 4.35
CA GLY A 39 -5.50 -3.59 5.53
C GLY A 39 -6.59 -4.02 6.49
N THR A 40 -6.46 -3.56 7.72
CA THR A 40 -7.46 -3.69 8.79
C THR A 40 -7.61 -2.34 9.48
N GLY A 41 -8.76 -2.12 10.10
CA GLY A 41 -9.01 -0.88 10.84
C GLY A 41 -9.86 -1.15 12.06
N PHE A 42 -9.48 -0.55 13.17
CA PHE A 42 -10.29 -0.36 14.35
C PHE A 42 -9.81 0.90 15.07
N ASN A 43 -10.71 1.54 15.79
CA ASN A 43 -10.40 2.76 16.51
C ASN A 43 -10.47 2.48 18.01
N LYS A 44 -9.36 2.72 18.70
CA LYS A 44 -9.25 2.70 20.16
C LYS A 44 -8.39 3.85 20.61
N ARG A 45 -8.81 4.55 21.67
CA ARG A 45 -7.94 5.53 22.33
C ARG A 45 -6.68 4.83 22.86
N LEU A 46 -5.57 5.55 22.88
CA LEU A 46 -4.27 4.97 23.26
C LEU A 46 -4.33 4.28 24.62
N GLU A 47 -4.96 4.92 25.60
CA GLU A 47 -5.13 4.39 26.95
C GLU A 47 -6.01 3.12 27.04
N ASN A 48 -6.78 2.84 25.98
CA ASN A 48 -7.65 1.67 25.88
C ASN A 48 -7.14 0.64 24.86
N SER A 49 -5.94 0.83 24.30
CA SER A 49 -5.32 -0.13 23.40
C SER A 49 -4.94 -1.40 24.19
N ALA A 50 -5.26 -2.55 23.63
CA ALA A 50 -4.84 -3.83 24.15
C ALA A 50 -3.43 -4.20 23.68
N ASP A 51 -2.78 -5.11 24.42
CA ASP A 51 -1.56 -5.76 23.94
C ASP A 51 -1.82 -6.41 22.58
N GLY A 52 -0.94 -6.16 21.61
CA GLY A 52 -1.08 -6.68 20.26
C GLY A 52 -1.82 -5.79 19.27
N ASP A 53 -2.51 -4.71 19.68
CA ASP A 53 -3.22 -3.81 18.77
C ASP A 53 -2.24 -3.10 17.79
N PHE A 54 -1.11 -2.61 18.30
CA PHE A 54 -0.06 -2.00 17.48
C PHE A 54 0.61 -3.02 16.59
N GLU A 55 0.98 -4.16 17.13
CA GLU A 55 1.61 -5.26 16.40
C GLU A 55 0.74 -5.74 15.26
N GLN A 56 -0.58 -5.85 15.48
CA GLN A 56 -1.52 -6.24 14.42
C GLN A 56 -1.55 -5.22 13.28
N HIS A 57 -1.65 -3.92 13.57
CA HIS A 57 -1.64 -2.89 12.54
C HIS A 57 -0.31 -2.85 11.80
N VAL A 58 0.80 -2.90 12.51
CA VAL A 58 2.15 -2.92 11.91
C VAL A 58 2.35 -4.17 11.04
N ALA A 59 1.92 -5.34 11.52
CA ALA A 59 2.04 -6.58 10.76
C ALA A 59 1.23 -6.57 9.46
N VAL A 60 -0.05 -6.16 9.53
CA VAL A 60 -0.96 -6.18 8.37
C VAL A 60 -0.63 -5.09 7.35
N HIS A 61 -0.24 -3.90 7.79
CA HIS A 61 0.00 -2.78 6.92
C HIS A 61 1.46 -2.67 6.50
N LEU A 62 2.37 -2.47 7.46
CA LEU A 62 3.77 -2.17 7.18
C LEU A 62 4.55 -3.42 6.78
N PHE A 63 4.55 -4.45 7.62
CA PHE A 63 5.36 -5.64 7.34
C PHE A 63 4.86 -6.43 6.12
N ALA A 64 3.54 -6.51 5.91
CA ALA A 64 2.98 -7.11 4.71
C ALA A 64 3.48 -6.42 3.43
N MET A 65 3.42 -5.08 3.39
CA MET A 65 3.93 -4.27 2.28
C MET A 65 5.43 -4.51 2.05
N VAL A 66 6.23 -4.44 3.11
CA VAL A 66 7.69 -4.64 3.02
C VAL A 66 8.02 -6.04 2.50
N ASN A 67 7.35 -7.08 3.01
CA ASN A 67 7.56 -8.46 2.57
C ASN A 67 7.17 -8.65 1.10
N ALA A 68 6.07 -8.05 0.64
CA ALA A 68 5.65 -8.11 -0.76
C ALA A 68 6.64 -7.39 -1.68
N MET A 69 7.10 -6.19 -1.31
CA MET A 69 8.12 -5.47 -2.08
C MET A 69 9.43 -6.26 -2.14
N ARG A 70 9.91 -6.79 -1.01
CA ARG A 70 11.14 -7.62 -0.96
C ARG A 70 11.04 -8.85 -1.86
N ALA A 71 9.87 -9.45 -1.97
CA ALA A 71 9.66 -10.61 -2.84
C ALA A 71 9.54 -10.22 -4.32
N ALA A 72 8.89 -9.10 -4.65
CA ALA A 72 8.62 -8.69 -6.03
C ALA A 72 9.80 -7.98 -6.71
N ILE A 73 10.54 -7.13 -6.00
CA ILE A 73 11.61 -6.30 -6.56
C ILE A 73 12.68 -7.11 -7.34
N PRO A 74 13.16 -8.27 -6.88
CA PRO A 74 14.12 -9.06 -7.66
C PRO A 74 13.61 -9.47 -9.05
N HIS A 75 12.33 -9.85 -9.15
CA HIS A 75 11.68 -10.19 -10.41
C HIS A 75 11.52 -8.95 -11.30
N MET A 76 11.08 -7.82 -10.72
CA MET A 76 10.95 -6.54 -11.43
C MET A 76 12.30 -6.03 -11.95
N ARG A 77 13.39 -6.22 -11.19
CA ARG A 77 14.76 -5.92 -11.66
C ARG A 77 15.17 -6.79 -12.85
N ALA A 78 14.92 -8.11 -12.78
CA ALA A 78 15.28 -9.04 -13.85
C ALA A 78 14.55 -8.72 -15.16
N GLN A 79 13.31 -8.20 -15.09
CA GLN A 79 12.51 -7.81 -16.26
C GLN A 79 12.68 -6.33 -16.66
N ASN A 80 13.49 -5.56 -15.90
CA ASN A 80 13.69 -4.11 -16.06
C ASN A 80 12.38 -3.30 -16.11
N TYR A 81 11.40 -3.67 -15.29
CA TYR A 81 10.10 -2.99 -15.21
C TYR A 81 9.40 -3.33 -13.90
N GLY A 82 8.77 -2.33 -13.27
CA GLY A 82 7.88 -2.54 -12.14
C GLY A 82 7.12 -1.27 -11.73
N ARG A 83 5.88 -1.45 -11.31
CA ARG A 83 5.05 -0.38 -10.72
C ARG A 83 4.54 -0.86 -9.37
N ILE A 84 4.98 -0.25 -8.30
CA ILE A 84 4.58 -0.59 -6.94
C ILE A 84 3.70 0.54 -6.41
N VAL A 85 2.50 0.18 -5.98
CA VAL A 85 1.51 1.11 -5.45
C VAL A 85 1.16 0.70 -4.02
N ASN A 86 1.52 1.53 -3.05
CA ASN A 86 1.29 1.29 -1.64
C ASN A 86 0.12 2.14 -1.16
N THR A 87 -0.97 1.50 -0.72
CA THR A 87 -2.15 2.19 -0.20
C THR A 87 -1.89 2.69 1.22
N ILE A 88 -1.65 3.99 1.34
CA ILE A 88 -1.45 4.67 2.62
C ILE A 88 -2.72 5.41 3.05
N SER A 89 -2.61 6.36 3.96
CA SER A 89 -3.72 7.17 4.46
C SER A 89 -3.23 8.54 4.88
N ARG A 90 -4.12 9.52 4.82
CA ARG A 90 -3.89 10.83 5.46
C ARG A 90 -3.73 10.72 6.98
N ASN A 91 -4.23 9.65 7.59
CA ASN A 91 -4.01 9.40 9.01
C ASN A 91 -2.52 9.19 9.36
N ALA A 92 -1.63 9.08 8.39
CA ALA A 92 -0.19 9.12 8.64
C ALA A 92 0.26 10.46 9.27
N GLU A 93 -0.45 11.57 8.96
CA GLU A 93 -0.15 12.93 9.43
C GLU A 93 -1.32 13.59 10.19
N TYR A 94 -2.50 12.96 10.21
CA TYR A 94 -3.72 13.52 10.79
C TYR A 94 -3.90 13.09 12.24
N ASP A 95 -4.31 14.01 13.10
CA ASP A 95 -4.60 13.76 14.52
C ASP A 95 -5.97 13.12 14.75
N ALA A 96 -6.24 12.01 14.06
CA ALA A 96 -7.50 11.29 14.19
C ALA A 96 -7.53 10.50 15.51
N ILE A 97 -8.42 10.90 16.42
CA ILE A 97 -8.56 10.27 17.73
C ILE A 97 -8.84 8.77 17.59
N GLY A 98 -8.11 7.97 18.33
CA GLY A 98 -8.28 6.51 18.36
C GLY A 98 -7.55 5.76 17.24
N THR A 99 -6.75 6.44 16.41
CA THR A 99 -6.07 5.79 15.28
C THR A 99 -4.56 5.63 15.47
N SER A 100 -4.04 5.78 16.67
CA SER A 100 -2.59 5.80 16.93
C SER A 100 -1.83 4.62 16.31
N ALA A 101 -2.30 3.38 16.48
CA ALA A 101 -1.68 2.19 15.92
C ALA A 101 -1.74 2.18 14.37
N TYR A 102 -2.90 2.54 13.81
CA TYR A 102 -3.10 2.65 12.36
C TYR A 102 -2.25 3.77 11.77
N SER A 103 -2.24 4.94 12.39
CA SER A 103 -1.46 6.11 11.96
C SER A 103 0.04 5.81 11.96
N ALA A 104 0.54 5.18 13.03
CA ALA A 104 1.94 4.75 13.11
C ALA A 104 2.30 3.78 11.98
N ALA A 105 1.45 2.79 11.68
CA ALA A 105 1.67 1.86 10.59
C ALA A 105 1.68 2.57 9.22
N LYS A 106 0.73 3.49 8.97
CA LYS A 106 0.63 4.23 7.70
C LYS A 106 1.77 5.24 7.52
N ALA A 107 2.23 5.89 8.58
CA ALA A 107 3.44 6.72 8.57
C ALA A 107 4.69 5.89 8.25
N GLY A 108 4.83 4.71 8.87
CA GLY A 108 5.90 3.77 8.57
C GLY A 108 5.88 3.28 7.10
N MET A 109 4.68 3.02 6.55
CA MET A 109 4.54 2.68 5.13
C MET A 109 5.02 3.81 4.21
N TRP A 110 4.65 5.06 4.51
CA TRP A 110 5.12 6.22 3.76
C TRP A 110 6.65 6.31 3.78
N ALA A 111 7.27 6.26 4.95
CA ALA A 111 8.72 6.34 5.10
C ALA A 111 9.44 5.22 4.34
N ALA A 112 9.02 3.96 4.53
CA ALA A 112 9.61 2.81 3.84
C ALA A 112 9.44 2.89 2.31
N SER A 113 8.30 3.38 1.83
CA SER A 113 8.04 3.54 0.38
C SER A 113 8.96 4.58 -0.25
N ARG A 114 9.22 5.70 0.43
CA ARG A 114 10.15 6.73 -0.04
C ARG A 114 11.58 6.23 -0.13
N VAL A 115 12.03 5.51 0.89
CA VAL A 115 13.37 4.91 0.89
C VAL A 115 13.50 3.89 -0.24
N ALA A 116 12.52 3.00 -0.40
CA ALA A 116 12.50 2.04 -1.50
C ALA A 116 12.55 2.72 -2.88
N ALA A 117 11.80 3.82 -3.07
CA ALA A 117 11.85 4.61 -4.30
C ALA A 117 13.25 5.19 -4.55
N ALA A 118 13.93 5.70 -3.51
CA ALA A 118 15.28 6.23 -3.62
C ALA A 118 16.32 5.14 -3.94
N GLU A 119 16.19 3.95 -3.35
CA GLU A 119 17.05 2.79 -3.62
C GLU A 119 16.87 2.22 -5.05
N LEU A 120 15.73 2.52 -5.68
CA LEU A 120 15.37 2.05 -7.03
C LEU A 120 15.50 3.13 -8.11
N LYS A 121 16.03 4.32 -7.78
CA LYS A 121 16.09 5.50 -8.66
C LYS A 121 16.77 5.25 -10.02
N ASP A 122 17.74 4.35 -10.08
CA ASP A 122 18.49 4.02 -11.29
C ASP A 122 17.91 2.79 -12.03
N THR A 123 16.64 2.49 -11.80
CA THR A 123 15.91 1.37 -12.40
C THR A 123 14.57 1.83 -12.98
N ASN A 124 13.96 1.02 -13.84
CA ASN A 124 12.59 1.24 -14.31
C ASN A 124 11.54 0.64 -13.35
N ILE A 125 11.78 0.74 -12.04
CA ILE A 125 10.84 0.32 -11.00
C ILE A 125 10.40 1.56 -10.24
N LEU A 126 9.12 1.92 -10.36
CA LEU A 126 8.55 3.10 -9.72
C LEU A 126 7.74 2.68 -8.49
N VAL A 127 8.00 3.33 -7.37
CA VAL A 127 7.30 3.09 -6.10
C VAL A 127 6.54 4.34 -5.73
N ASN A 128 5.20 4.28 -5.74
CA ASN A 128 4.36 5.40 -5.37
C ASN A 128 3.30 5.00 -4.34
N MET A 129 2.66 5.98 -3.76
CA MET A 129 1.68 5.79 -2.71
C MET A 129 0.33 6.37 -3.13
N LEU A 130 -0.73 5.65 -2.77
CA LEU A 130 -2.13 6.00 -3.03
C LEU A 130 -2.83 6.33 -1.72
N ILE A 131 -3.51 7.46 -1.66
CA ILE A 131 -4.50 7.78 -0.64
C ILE A 131 -5.89 7.56 -1.25
N PRO A 132 -6.68 6.57 -0.77
CA PRO A 132 -8.00 6.30 -1.33
C PRO A 132 -9.05 7.33 -0.91
N GLY A 133 -8.80 8.10 0.16
CA GLY A 133 -9.81 8.91 0.82
C GLY A 133 -10.79 8.06 1.65
N PRO A 134 -11.84 8.68 2.23
CA PRO A 134 -12.89 7.95 2.95
C PRO A 134 -13.69 7.08 1.97
N THR A 135 -13.44 5.77 2.00
CA THR A 135 -14.00 4.81 1.05
C THR A 135 -14.84 3.77 1.79
N ARG A 136 -16.04 3.50 1.30
CA ARG A 136 -16.98 2.52 1.85
C ARG A 136 -16.45 1.11 1.61
N THR A 137 -15.87 0.51 2.64
CA THR A 137 -15.30 -0.83 2.64
C THR A 137 -15.52 -1.51 3.98
N ALA A 138 -15.29 -2.82 4.05
CA ALA A 138 -15.40 -3.59 5.29
C ALA A 138 -14.41 -3.18 6.40
N ILE A 139 -13.40 -2.35 6.09
CA ILE A 139 -12.41 -1.87 7.07
C ILE A 139 -13.05 -1.12 8.26
N TRP A 140 -14.22 -0.51 8.04
CA TRP A 140 -14.93 0.27 9.05
C TRP A 140 -15.71 -0.58 10.05
N GLY A 141 -15.89 -1.90 9.79
CA GLY A 141 -16.70 -2.80 10.60
C GLY A 141 -18.20 -2.48 10.60
N LYS A 142 -18.64 -1.47 9.86
CA LYS A 142 -20.03 -1.05 9.66
C LYS A 142 -20.21 -0.41 8.30
N ASP A 143 -21.45 -0.29 7.84
CA ASP A 143 -21.75 0.45 6.61
C ASP A 143 -21.56 1.96 6.83
N MET A 144 -20.93 2.62 5.86
CA MET A 144 -20.64 4.04 5.84
C MET A 144 -21.18 4.63 4.53
N PRO A 145 -22.50 4.79 4.39
CA PRO A 145 -23.14 5.20 3.13
C PRO A 145 -22.72 6.59 2.65
N GLU A 146 -22.24 7.45 3.57
CA GLU A 146 -21.73 8.78 3.28
C GLU A 146 -20.33 8.77 2.65
N PHE A 147 -19.63 7.64 2.64
CA PHE A 147 -18.31 7.53 2.02
C PHE A 147 -18.42 7.14 0.56
N GLN A 148 -17.45 7.57 -0.23
CA GLN A 148 -17.36 7.22 -1.65
C GLN A 148 -17.27 5.70 -1.86
N GLY A 149 -17.75 5.22 -3.00
CA GLY A 149 -17.56 3.83 -3.40
C GLY A 149 -16.10 3.51 -3.71
N PRO A 150 -15.70 2.21 -3.66
CA PRO A 150 -14.33 1.80 -3.99
C PRO A 150 -13.88 2.20 -5.39
N GLU A 151 -14.81 2.30 -6.34
CA GLU A 151 -14.57 2.71 -7.73
C GLU A 151 -13.98 4.11 -7.86
N ALA A 152 -14.21 5.00 -6.91
CA ALA A 152 -13.64 6.35 -6.90
C ALA A 152 -12.10 6.35 -6.79
N THR A 153 -11.49 5.28 -6.32
CA THR A 153 -10.03 5.14 -6.23
C THR A 153 -9.42 4.63 -7.54
N TYR A 154 -10.23 4.09 -8.45
CA TYR A 154 -9.76 3.42 -9.65
C TYR A 154 -8.96 4.33 -10.61
N PRO A 155 -9.35 5.60 -10.88
CA PRO A 155 -8.56 6.47 -11.76
C PRO A 155 -7.13 6.65 -11.27
N THR A 156 -6.93 6.98 -9.99
CA THR A 156 -5.59 7.14 -9.39
C THR A 156 -4.81 5.83 -9.40
N ALA A 157 -5.45 4.71 -9.05
CA ALA A 157 -4.82 3.40 -9.08
C ALA A 157 -4.35 3.02 -10.49
N LYS A 158 -5.20 3.23 -11.50
CA LYS A 158 -4.87 3.00 -12.92
C LYS A 158 -3.73 3.89 -13.39
N MET A 159 -3.77 5.18 -13.08
CA MET A 159 -2.71 6.13 -13.40
C MET A 159 -1.36 5.63 -12.86
N LEU A 160 -1.29 5.27 -11.57
CA LEU A 160 -0.06 4.81 -10.94
C LEU A 160 0.45 3.48 -11.49
N ALA A 161 -0.45 2.56 -11.84
CA ALA A 161 -0.12 1.27 -12.43
C ALA A 161 0.38 1.37 -13.89
N SER A 162 0.03 2.45 -14.59
CA SER A 162 0.35 2.66 -16.00
C SER A 162 1.34 3.81 -16.25
N LEU A 163 2.07 4.25 -15.22
CA LEU A 163 3.10 5.28 -15.39
C LEU A 163 4.13 4.85 -16.44
N ALA A 164 4.48 5.81 -17.31
CA ALA A 164 5.54 5.62 -18.29
C ALA A 164 6.89 5.38 -17.62
N ASP A 165 7.84 4.87 -18.38
CA ASP A 165 9.23 4.76 -17.98
C ASP A 165 9.75 6.14 -17.59
N ASN A 166 10.56 6.23 -16.56
CA ASN A 166 11.03 7.49 -15.98
C ASN A 166 9.94 8.39 -15.39
N GLY A 167 8.75 7.83 -15.11
CA GLY A 167 7.68 8.51 -14.38
C GLY A 167 8.07 8.85 -12.95
N PRO A 168 7.19 9.57 -12.22
CA PRO A 168 7.43 9.93 -10.83
C PRO A 168 7.57 8.70 -9.93
N SER A 169 8.48 8.77 -8.95
CA SER A 169 8.68 7.75 -7.93
C SER A 169 8.85 8.41 -6.56
N GLY A 170 8.42 7.73 -5.50
CA GLY A 170 8.46 8.24 -4.13
C GLY A 170 7.37 9.26 -3.80
N LYS A 171 6.35 9.39 -4.65
CA LYS A 171 5.28 10.38 -4.54
C LYS A 171 4.01 9.78 -3.94
N VAL A 172 3.22 10.66 -3.33
CA VAL A 172 1.88 10.33 -2.81
C VAL A 172 0.84 10.96 -3.72
N TYR A 173 -0.23 10.24 -4.02
CA TYR A 173 -1.32 10.72 -4.86
C TYR A 173 -2.68 10.54 -4.18
N TRP A 174 -3.50 11.57 -4.32
CA TRP A 174 -4.92 11.57 -3.98
C TRP A 174 -5.71 12.19 -5.12
N ASN A 175 -6.72 11.50 -5.63
CA ASN A 175 -7.53 11.95 -6.77
C ASN A 175 -6.66 12.42 -7.95
N GLU A 176 -5.72 11.55 -8.39
CA GLU A 176 -4.79 11.77 -9.51
C GLU A 176 -3.84 12.96 -9.35
N THR A 177 -3.89 13.65 -8.21
CA THR A 177 -3.04 14.81 -7.91
C THR A 177 -1.99 14.43 -6.88
N GLU A 178 -0.75 14.93 -7.04
CA GLU A 178 0.29 14.76 -6.04
C GLU A 178 -0.13 15.41 -4.73
N TYR A 179 -0.14 14.62 -3.64
CA TYR A 179 -0.49 15.06 -2.30
C TYR A 179 0.77 15.20 -1.46
N PRO A 180 1.10 16.38 -0.99
CA PRO A 180 2.31 16.62 -0.20
C PRO A 180 2.07 16.21 1.27
N LEU A 181 2.22 14.90 1.54
CA LEU A 181 2.14 14.36 2.89
C LEU A 181 3.36 14.85 3.71
N PHE A 182 3.15 15.21 4.97
CA PHE A 182 4.16 15.78 5.87
C PHE A 182 4.84 17.02 5.27
N ARG A 183 4.04 18.04 4.93
CA ARG A 183 4.59 19.34 4.53
C ARG A 183 5.50 19.89 5.61
N GLU A 184 6.72 20.25 5.25
CA GLU A 184 7.57 21.10 6.07
C GLU A 184 6.93 22.49 6.12
N GLY A 185 6.58 22.94 7.31
CA GLY A 185 6.20 24.33 7.59
C GLY A 185 4.71 24.66 7.46
N ASN A 186 3.96 24.42 8.50
CA ASN A 186 2.92 25.32 9.03
C ASN A 186 3.24 25.60 10.49
#